data_4dcad23d82569632fc6503869bae0555
#
_entry.id   4dcad23d82569632fc6503869bae0555
#
_cell.length_a   1.000
_cell.length_b   1.000
_cell.length_c   1.000
_cell.angle_alpha   90.00
_cell.angle_beta   90.00
_cell.angle_gamma   90.00
#
_symmetry.space_group_name_H-M   'P 1'
#
loop_
_entity.id
_entity.type
_entity.pdbx_description
1 polymer ?
#
loop_
_entity_poly.entity_id
_entity_poly.type
_entity_poly.pdbx_seq_one_letter_code
_entity_poly.pdbx_strand_id
1 'polypeptide(L)'
;AIDVLNGPAVSELNKQGIEVVDAKLILEQARVIKSPEELKCMKAAIEVAEIGVEKMREELKPGMTEDELWSILHKTNIEHGGEWIECRILSSGERTNPWMQESSNKVMQTGEIVAFDTDMVGPYGYCADISRSYVVGHKFNDQQKKLYSMAVEQIDHNARLIKPGMTFKEFI
;
A
#
# COMPACT_ATOMS: atom_id res chain seq x y z
N ALA A 1 25.31 -12.07 11.53
CA ALA A 1 24.73 -10.86 10.95
C ALA A 1 23.24 -10.84 11.25
N ILE A 2 22.65 -9.68 11.49
CA ILE A 2 21.25 -9.50 11.91
C ILE A 2 20.71 -8.24 11.21
N ASP A 3 19.53 -8.32 10.62
CA ASP A 3 18.87 -7.16 10.02
C ASP A 3 17.92 -6.44 11.01
N VAL A 4 17.22 -7.19 11.86
CA VAL A 4 16.34 -6.63 12.89
C VAL A 4 16.50 -7.39 14.20
N LEU A 5 16.91 -6.68 15.25
CA LEU A 5 16.95 -7.21 16.61
C LEU A 5 16.85 -6.04 17.62
N ASN A 6 16.14 -6.24 18.72
CA ASN A 6 16.06 -5.22 19.76
C ASN A 6 17.38 -5.08 20.57
N GLY A 7 17.61 -3.89 21.14
CA GLY A 7 18.82 -3.58 21.87
C GLY A 7 19.18 -4.55 23.01
N PRO A 8 18.21 -4.98 23.85
CA PRO A 8 18.48 -5.99 24.91
C PRO A 8 19.01 -7.31 24.37
N ALA A 9 18.48 -7.80 23.25
CA ALA A 9 18.94 -9.05 22.65
C ALA A 9 20.35 -8.91 22.05
N VAL A 10 20.67 -7.78 21.40
CA VAL A 10 22.04 -7.46 20.94
C VAL A 10 23.02 -7.45 22.14
N SER A 11 22.62 -6.79 23.25
CA SER A 11 23.44 -6.72 24.46
C SER A 11 23.72 -8.10 25.04
N GLU A 12 22.71 -8.98 25.05
CA GLU A 12 22.87 -10.34 25.58
C GLU A 12 23.80 -11.20 24.71
N LEU A 13 23.66 -11.13 23.39
CA LEU A 13 24.53 -11.83 22.45
C LEU A 13 25.99 -11.38 22.63
N ASN A 14 26.23 -10.08 22.76
CA ASN A 14 27.58 -9.53 22.97
C ASN A 14 28.19 -10.00 24.32
N LYS A 15 27.40 -10.10 25.40
CA LYS A 15 27.86 -10.66 26.69
C LYS A 15 28.30 -12.12 26.58
N GLN A 16 27.69 -12.86 25.66
CA GLN A 16 28.06 -14.26 25.41
C GLN A 16 29.21 -14.40 24.40
N GLY A 17 29.87 -13.31 24.04
CA GLY A 17 31.01 -13.29 23.12
C GLY A 17 30.60 -13.43 21.63
N ILE A 18 29.35 -13.26 21.30
CA ILE A 18 28.88 -13.30 19.92
C ILE A 18 28.90 -11.87 19.34
N GLU A 19 29.77 -11.63 18.37
CA GLU A 19 29.80 -10.37 17.63
C GLU A 19 28.56 -10.20 16.77
N VAL A 20 27.84 -9.10 16.97
CA VAL A 20 26.65 -8.74 16.17
C VAL A 20 27.03 -7.70 15.12
N VAL A 21 26.83 -8.03 13.86
CA VAL A 21 27.03 -7.12 12.72
C VAL A 21 25.70 -6.84 12.01
N ASP A 22 25.52 -5.59 11.59
CA ASP A 22 24.34 -5.17 10.83
C ASP A 22 24.35 -5.80 9.43
N ALA A 23 23.28 -6.51 9.09
CA ALA A 23 23.10 -7.13 7.79
C ALA A 23 22.03 -6.44 6.93
N LYS A 24 21.36 -5.41 7.45
CA LYS A 24 20.21 -4.78 6.80
C LYS A 24 20.53 -4.35 5.35
N LEU A 25 21.57 -3.54 5.18
CA LEU A 25 21.95 -3.03 3.86
C LEU A 25 22.33 -4.16 2.89
N ILE A 26 23.03 -5.19 3.37
CA ILE A 26 23.45 -6.34 2.54
C ILE A 26 22.23 -7.10 2.04
N LEU A 27 21.25 -7.36 2.91
CA LEU A 27 20.01 -8.05 2.56
C LEU A 27 19.11 -7.20 1.65
N GLU A 28 19.06 -5.89 1.88
CA GLU A 28 18.33 -4.97 0.99
C GLU A 28 18.96 -4.97 -0.41
N GLN A 29 20.28 -4.86 -0.53
CA GLN A 29 20.98 -4.93 -1.80
C GLN A 29 20.77 -6.26 -2.55
N ALA A 30 20.76 -7.37 -1.82
CA ALA A 30 20.47 -8.68 -2.40
C ALA A 30 19.06 -8.78 -3.00
N ARG A 31 18.12 -7.98 -2.51
CA ARG A 31 16.70 -7.94 -2.97
C ARG A 31 16.41 -6.89 -4.04
N VAL A 32 17.37 -6.00 -4.37
CA VAL A 32 17.14 -4.90 -5.32
C VAL A 32 16.81 -5.41 -6.72
N ILE A 33 17.59 -6.37 -7.22
CA ILE A 33 17.42 -6.91 -8.57
C ILE A 33 16.66 -8.23 -8.49
N LYS A 34 15.45 -8.25 -9.03
CA LYS A 34 14.57 -9.42 -9.01
C LYS A 34 14.88 -10.34 -10.18
N SER A 35 14.91 -11.64 -9.91
CA SER A 35 14.98 -12.68 -10.93
C SER A 35 13.69 -12.76 -11.76
N PRO A 36 13.68 -13.41 -12.93
CA PRO A 36 12.45 -13.63 -13.70
C PRO A 36 11.36 -14.36 -12.93
N GLU A 37 11.71 -15.27 -12.01
CA GLU A 37 10.75 -16.00 -11.19
C GLU A 37 10.16 -15.09 -10.10
N GLU A 38 10.95 -14.25 -9.46
CA GLU A 38 10.47 -13.27 -8.50
C GLU A 38 9.51 -12.26 -9.16
N LEU A 39 9.79 -11.85 -10.40
CA LEU A 39 8.86 -10.98 -11.15
C LEU A 39 7.49 -11.64 -11.40
N LYS A 40 7.43 -12.97 -11.54
CA LYS A 40 6.13 -13.68 -11.62
C LYS A 40 5.38 -13.63 -10.30
N CYS A 41 6.09 -13.82 -9.18
CA CYS A 41 5.49 -13.69 -7.85
C CYS A 41 4.97 -12.27 -7.59
N MET A 42 5.75 -11.25 -7.94
CA MET A 42 5.31 -9.85 -7.85
C MET A 42 4.05 -9.58 -8.68
N LYS A 43 4.00 -10.10 -9.92
CA LYS A 43 2.81 -9.96 -10.77
C LYS A 43 1.59 -10.63 -10.14
N ALA A 44 1.74 -11.84 -9.57
CA ALA A 44 0.65 -12.52 -8.90
C ALA A 44 0.13 -11.71 -7.69
N ALA A 45 1.01 -11.10 -6.90
CA ALA A 45 0.61 -10.22 -5.79
C ALA A 45 -0.15 -8.98 -6.30
N ILE A 46 0.33 -8.35 -7.37
CA ILE A 46 -0.33 -7.19 -8.00
C ILE A 46 -1.73 -7.58 -8.53
N GLU A 47 -1.86 -8.71 -9.22
CA GLU A 47 -3.14 -9.19 -9.73
C GLU A 47 -4.17 -9.40 -8.60
N VAL A 48 -3.75 -9.96 -7.47
CA VAL A 48 -4.63 -10.13 -6.30
C VAL A 48 -5.02 -8.78 -5.70
N ALA A 49 -4.09 -7.83 -5.60
CA ALA A 49 -4.39 -6.46 -5.14
C ALA A 49 -5.41 -5.77 -6.07
N GLU A 50 -5.25 -5.89 -7.38
CA GLU A 50 -6.18 -5.32 -8.36
C GLU A 50 -7.58 -5.94 -8.24
N ILE A 51 -7.68 -7.28 -8.05
CA ILE A 51 -8.97 -7.96 -7.80
C ILE A 51 -9.61 -7.41 -6.53
N GLY A 52 -8.84 -7.26 -5.45
CA GLY A 52 -9.33 -6.74 -4.17
C GLY A 52 -9.84 -5.32 -4.29
N VAL A 53 -9.07 -4.45 -4.93
CA VAL A 53 -9.42 -3.05 -5.19
C VAL A 53 -10.69 -2.92 -6.05
N GLU A 54 -10.83 -3.77 -7.08
CA GLU A 54 -12.04 -3.76 -7.91
C GLU A 54 -13.27 -4.23 -7.13
N LYS A 55 -13.16 -5.29 -6.32
CA LYS A 55 -14.24 -5.70 -5.42
C LYS A 55 -14.63 -4.61 -4.42
N MET A 56 -13.64 -3.91 -3.85
CA MET A 56 -13.93 -2.76 -2.98
C MET A 56 -14.72 -1.69 -3.73
N ARG A 57 -14.37 -1.40 -4.97
CA ARG A 57 -15.09 -0.45 -5.83
C ARG A 57 -16.53 -0.89 -6.10
N GLU A 58 -16.73 -2.16 -6.44
CA GLU A 58 -18.06 -2.71 -6.77
C GLU A 58 -18.99 -2.76 -5.57
N GLU A 59 -18.47 -3.11 -4.39
CA GLU A 59 -19.25 -3.26 -3.16
C GLU A 59 -19.43 -1.95 -2.39
N LEU A 60 -18.66 -0.89 -2.73
CA LEU A 60 -18.74 0.40 -2.08
C LEU A 60 -20.13 1.03 -2.20
N LYS A 61 -20.79 1.24 -1.08
CA LYS A 61 -22.13 1.85 -1.01
C LYS A 61 -22.28 2.73 0.23
N PRO A 62 -23.16 3.72 0.19
CA PRO A 62 -23.50 4.50 1.38
C PRO A 62 -24.02 3.61 2.52
N GLY A 63 -23.66 3.95 3.74
CA GLY A 63 -24.07 3.21 4.92
C GLY A 63 -23.10 2.11 5.37
N MET A 64 -22.11 1.74 4.55
CA MET A 64 -20.99 0.89 4.98
C MET A 64 -20.06 1.66 5.92
N THR A 65 -19.43 0.96 6.83
CA THR A 65 -18.30 1.48 7.59
C THR A 65 -16.99 1.38 6.78
N GLU A 66 -16.00 2.17 7.18
CA GLU A 66 -14.65 2.06 6.60
C GLU A 66 -14.06 0.67 6.82
N ASP A 67 -14.27 0.08 8.01
CA ASP A 67 -13.80 -1.27 8.34
C ASP A 67 -14.48 -2.35 7.49
N GLU A 68 -15.78 -2.23 7.20
CA GLU A 68 -16.48 -3.14 6.30
C GLU A 68 -15.88 -3.10 4.89
N LEU A 69 -15.61 -1.90 4.36
CA LEU A 69 -14.99 -1.75 3.04
C LEU A 69 -13.56 -2.34 3.03
N TRP A 70 -12.77 -2.06 4.07
CA TRP A 70 -11.41 -2.57 4.20
C TRP A 70 -11.36 -4.11 4.31
N SER A 71 -12.35 -4.71 4.97
CA SER A 71 -12.43 -6.16 5.13
C SER A 71 -12.52 -6.92 3.79
N ILE A 72 -13.04 -6.28 2.75
CA ILE A 72 -13.14 -6.86 1.39
C ILE A 72 -11.74 -7.15 0.82
N LEU A 73 -10.80 -6.23 1.01
CA LEU A 73 -9.41 -6.42 0.58
C LEU A 73 -8.76 -7.59 1.30
N HIS A 74 -8.87 -7.66 2.63
CA HIS A 74 -8.34 -8.77 3.44
C HIS A 74 -8.90 -10.11 3.01
N LYS A 75 -10.22 -10.20 2.89
CA LYS A 75 -10.90 -11.41 2.43
C LYS A 75 -10.38 -11.83 1.07
N THR A 76 -10.31 -10.92 0.12
CA THR A 76 -9.85 -11.20 -1.25
C THR A 76 -8.40 -11.67 -1.26
N ASN A 77 -7.53 -11.03 -0.48
CA ASN A 77 -6.12 -11.41 -0.38
C ASN A 77 -5.99 -12.88 0.09
N ILE A 78 -6.68 -13.23 1.17
CA ILE A 78 -6.64 -14.59 1.74
C ILE A 78 -7.27 -15.62 0.78
N GLU A 79 -8.39 -15.31 0.15
CA GLU A 79 -9.06 -16.19 -0.84
C GLU A 79 -8.15 -16.53 -2.03
N HIS A 80 -7.21 -15.66 -2.37
CA HIS A 80 -6.27 -15.84 -3.48
C HIS A 80 -4.86 -16.26 -3.05
N GLY A 81 -4.71 -16.74 -1.82
CA GLY A 81 -3.44 -17.29 -1.31
C GLY A 81 -2.44 -16.24 -0.84
N GLY A 82 -2.88 -15.01 -0.61
CA GLY A 82 -2.09 -13.98 0.03
C GLY A 82 -1.97 -14.18 1.55
N GLU A 83 -1.12 -13.41 2.18
CA GLU A 83 -0.78 -13.61 3.59
C GLU A 83 -1.46 -12.60 4.51
N TRP A 84 -1.03 -11.32 4.50
CA TRP A 84 -1.54 -10.29 5.41
C TRP A 84 -1.43 -8.89 4.78
N ILE A 85 -1.95 -7.90 5.47
CA ILE A 85 -1.88 -6.49 5.06
C ILE A 85 -1.30 -5.70 6.24
N GLU A 86 -0.26 -4.91 5.98
CA GLU A 86 0.54 -4.29 7.03
C GLU A 86 -0.23 -3.23 7.81
N CYS A 87 -0.91 -2.34 7.10
CA CYS A 87 -1.68 -1.24 7.67
C CYS A 87 -3.13 -1.31 7.19
N ARG A 88 -4.03 -0.60 7.87
CA ARG A 88 -5.42 -0.44 7.43
C ARG A 88 -5.66 0.96 6.88
N ILE A 89 -4.76 1.44 6.01
CA ILE A 89 -4.83 2.80 5.49
C ILE A 89 -6.03 2.96 4.58
N LEU A 90 -7.13 3.38 5.19
CA LEU A 90 -8.37 3.77 4.53
C LEU A 90 -9.09 4.82 5.37
N SER A 91 -9.55 5.87 4.73
CA SER A 91 -10.36 6.89 5.39
C SER A 91 -11.38 7.50 4.43
N SER A 92 -12.41 8.14 4.97
CA SER A 92 -13.49 8.74 4.18
C SER A 92 -13.88 10.13 4.66
N GLY A 93 -14.40 10.95 3.74
CA GLY A 93 -14.84 12.31 4.02
C GLY A 93 -13.72 13.18 4.60
N GLU A 94 -13.99 13.88 5.69
CA GLU A 94 -13.01 14.77 6.34
C GLU A 94 -11.77 14.03 6.86
N ARG A 95 -11.88 12.73 7.13
CA ARG A 95 -10.75 11.93 7.60
C ARG A 95 -9.70 11.65 6.52
N THR A 96 -9.97 11.96 5.26
CA THR A 96 -8.96 11.86 4.18
C THR A 96 -7.89 12.94 4.27
N ASN A 97 -8.06 13.93 5.15
CA ASN A 97 -7.08 14.97 5.44
C ASN A 97 -6.98 15.21 6.97
N PRO A 98 -5.81 14.99 7.62
CA PRO A 98 -4.56 14.55 7.00
C PRO A 98 -4.61 13.10 6.52
N TRP A 99 -3.83 12.78 5.50
CA TRP A 99 -3.63 11.43 4.98
C TRP A 99 -3.00 10.49 6.04
N MET A 100 -2.98 9.19 5.80
CA MET A 100 -2.45 8.13 6.68
C MET A 100 -3.35 7.82 7.89
N GLN A 101 -4.65 7.89 7.70
CA GLN A 101 -5.63 7.43 8.70
C GLN A 101 -5.98 5.96 8.46
N GLU A 102 -6.01 5.18 9.53
CA GLU A 102 -6.51 3.81 9.48
C GLU A 102 -8.05 3.77 9.42
N SER A 103 -8.58 2.68 8.85
CA SER A 103 -10.02 2.44 8.80
C SER A 103 -10.63 2.37 10.20
N SER A 104 -11.89 2.73 10.29
CA SER A 104 -12.64 2.83 11.53
C SER A 104 -14.10 2.40 11.33
N ASN A 105 -14.86 2.43 12.42
CA ASN A 105 -16.30 2.22 12.39
C ASN A 105 -17.11 3.43 11.85
N LYS A 106 -16.44 4.45 11.27
CA LYS A 106 -17.13 5.58 10.63
C LYS A 106 -18.00 5.08 9.49
N VAL A 107 -19.28 5.44 9.51
CA VAL A 107 -20.24 5.15 8.45
C VAL A 107 -20.07 6.15 7.32
N MET A 108 -19.77 5.66 6.11
CA MET A 108 -19.55 6.46 4.91
C MET A 108 -20.87 6.99 4.33
N GLN A 109 -20.86 8.25 3.92
CA GLN A 109 -22.04 8.94 3.39
C GLN A 109 -21.91 9.17 1.88
N THR A 110 -23.06 9.23 1.18
CA THR A 110 -23.11 9.56 -0.25
C THR A 110 -22.35 10.86 -0.54
N GLY A 111 -21.48 10.83 -1.54
CA GLY A 111 -20.69 11.98 -2.00
C GLY A 111 -19.38 12.20 -1.27
N GLU A 112 -19.10 11.47 -0.19
CA GLU A 112 -17.79 11.49 0.46
C GLU A 112 -16.73 10.84 -0.46
N ILE A 113 -15.51 11.38 -0.42
CA ILE A 113 -14.35 10.69 -0.97
C ILE A 113 -13.95 9.60 0.01
N VAL A 114 -13.61 8.43 -0.48
CA VAL A 114 -12.88 7.39 0.23
C VAL A 114 -11.54 7.18 -0.45
N ALA A 115 -10.47 7.16 0.32
CA ALA A 115 -9.11 6.96 -0.18
C ALA A 115 -8.44 5.86 0.64
N PHE A 116 -7.61 5.05 0.00
CA PHE A 116 -6.91 3.95 0.65
C PHE A 116 -5.59 3.61 -0.05
N ASP A 117 -4.75 2.92 0.70
CA ASP A 117 -3.47 2.36 0.27
C ASP A 117 -3.40 0.90 0.70
N THR A 118 -2.93 0.00 -0.16
CA THR A 118 -3.16 -1.43 0.10
C THR A 118 -2.10 -2.10 0.96
N ASP A 119 -0.85 -1.69 0.93
CA ASP A 119 0.28 -2.27 1.71
C ASP A 119 0.19 -3.80 1.87
N MET A 120 -0.16 -4.49 0.80
CA MET A 120 -0.59 -5.89 0.84
C MET A 120 0.57 -6.85 0.63
N VAL A 121 0.73 -7.83 1.52
CA VAL A 121 1.56 -9.01 1.30
C VAL A 121 0.68 -10.08 0.65
N GLY A 122 0.85 -10.21 -0.65
CA GLY A 122 0.08 -11.11 -1.49
C GLY A 122 0.66 -12.53 -1.54
N PRO A 123 0.26 -13.32 -2.57
CA PRO A 123 0.77 -14.67 -2.77
C PRO A 123 2.30 -14.73 -2.81
N TYR A 124 2.86 -15.81 -2.27
CA TYR A 124 4.30 -16.08 -2.23
C TYR A 124 5.12 -15.09 -1.35
N GLY A 125 4.45 -14.28 -0.50
CA GLY A 125 5.11 -13.29 0.36
C GLY A 125 5.62 -12.06 -0.38
N TYR A 126 5.17 -11.81 -1.62
CA TYR A 126 5.52 -10.60 -2.38
C TYR A 126 4.49 -9.49 -2.16
N CYS A 127 4.99 -8.27 -2.06
CA CYS A 127 4.17 -7.10 -1.76
C CYS A 127 3.57 -6.48 -3.02
N ALA A 128 2.36 -5.94 -2.86
CA ALA A 128 1.71 -5.06 -3.83
C ALA A 128 1.09 -3.89 -3.08
N ASP A 129 1.40 -2.68 -3.55
CA ASP A 129 0.98 -1.44 -2.93
C ASP A 129 0.33 -0.55 -3.97
N ILE A 130 -0.98 -0.34 -3.84
CA ILE A 130 -1.82 0.37 -4.80
C ILE A 130 -2.74 1.33 -4.06
N SER A 131 -2.60 2.62 -4.31
CA SER A 131 -3.52 3.64 -3.80
C SER A 131 -4.66 3.92 -4.78
N ARG A 132 -5.88 4.12 -4.25
CA ARG A 132 -7.04 4.56 -5.05
C ARG A 132 -7.91 5.50 -4.24
N SER A 133 -8.69 6.30 -4.99
CA SER A 133 -9.72 7.17 -4.42
C SER A 133 -11.02 7.00 -5.19
N TYR A 134 -12.11 6.85 -4.46
CA TYR A 134 -13.46 6.72 -4.99
C TYR A 134 -14.39 7.74 -4.36
N VAL A 135 -15.59 7.86 -4.92
CA VAL A 135 -16.69 8.63 -4.28
C VAL A 135 -17.81 7.66 -3.91
N VAL A 136 -18.22 7.71 -2.66
CA VAL A 136 -19.33 6.91 -2.15
C VAL A 136 -20.62 7.24 -2.90
N GLY A 137 -21.22 6.23 -3.53
CA GLY A 137 -22.38 6.41 -4.45
C GLY A 137 -21.98 6.70 -5.90
N HIS A 138 -20.69 6.64 -6.24
CA HIS A 138 -20.12 6.69 -7.60
C HIS A 138 -20.46 7.95 -8.43
N LYS A 139 -20.83 9.05 -7.77
CA LYS A 139 -21.14 10.33 -8.44
C LYS A 139 -20.20 11.42 -7.97
N PHE A 140 -19.22 11.76 -8.80
CA PHE A 140 -18.31 12.88 -8.58
C PHE A 140 -19.04 14.21 -8.84
N ASN A 141 -18.87 15.18 -7.95
CA ASN A 141 -19.17 16.56 -8.24
C ASN A 141 -18.04 17.21 -9.08
N ASP A 142 -18.25 18.41 -9.60
CA ASP A 142 -17.29 19.05 -10.51
C ASP A 142 -15.97 19.42 -9.82
N GLN A 143 -15.99 19.75 -8.54
CA GLN A 143 -14.78 20.01 -7.76
C GLN A 143 -13.95 18.74 -7.58
N GLN A 144 -14.59 17.62 -7.24
CA GLN A 144 -13.92 16.32 -7.10
C GLN A 144 -13.32 15.86 -8.43
N LYS A 145 -14.05 16.02 -9.56
CA LYS A 145 -13.54 15.72 -10.91
C LYS A 145 -12.30 16.55 -11.22
N LYS A 146 -12.36 17.86 -10.95
CA LYS A 146 -11.23 18.76 -11.18
C LYS A 146 -10.00 18.34 -10.37
N LEU A 147 -10.16 18.09 -9.08
CA LEU A 147 -9.06 17.64 -8.21
C LEU A 147 -8.46 16.32 -8.68
N TYR A 148 -9.30 15.35 -9.03
CA TYR A 148 -8.84 14.06 -9.53
C TYR A 148 -8.07 14.20 -10.85
N SER A 149 -8.58 15.00 -11.80
CA SER A 149 -7.87 15.26 -13.06
C SER A 149 -6.51 15.91 -12.83
N MET A 150 -6.41 16.87 -11.90
CA MET A 150 -5.14 17.50 -11.55
C MET A 150 -4.15 16.49 -10.95
N ALA A 151 -4.62 15.57 -10.11
CA ALA A 151 -3.77 14.50 -9.54
C ALA A 151 -3.25 13.56 -10.62
N VAL A 152 -4.09 13.15 -11.57
CA VAL A 152 -3.68 12.31 -12.72
C VAL A 152 -2.66 13.04 -13.58
N GLU A 153 -2.91 14.31 -13.92
CA GLU A 153 -1.96 15.14 -14.69
C GLU A 153 -0.60 15.27 -13.98
N GLN A 154 -0.61 15.43 -12.66
CA GLN A 154 0.61 15.52 -11.85
C GLN A 154 1.41 14.19 -11.87
N ILE A 155 0.73 13.06 -11.72
CA ILE A 155 1.36 11.73 -11.80
C ILE A 155 1.98 11.53 -13.18
N ASP A 156 1.24 11.80 -14.24
CA ASP A 156 1.71 11.67 -15.62
C ASP A 156 2.89 12.61 -15.91
N HIS A 157 2.84 13.84 -15.41
CA HIS A 157 3.93 14.78 -15.54
C HIS A 157 5.19 14.26 -14.86
N ASN A 158 5.10 13.85 -13.61
CA ASN A 158 6.23 13.36 -12.83
C ASN A 158 6.83 12.09 -13.45
N ALA A 159 5.98 11.16 -13.89
CA ALA A 159 6.44 9.93 -14.55
C ALA A 159 7.25 10.22 -15.82
N ARG A 160 6.86 11.23 -16.62
CA ARG A 160 7.58 11.66 -17.83
C ARG A 160 8.92 12.34 -17.55
N LEU A 161 9.12 12.89 -16.35
CA LEU A 161 10.40 13.50 -15.96
C LEU A 161 11.48 12.46 -15.68
N ILE A 162 11.10 11.25 -15.27
CA ILE A 162 12.05 10.19 -14.90
C ILE A 162 12.76 9.68 -16.16
N LYS A 163 14.10 9.74 -16.16
CA LYS A 163 14.95 9.26 -17.26
C LYS A 163 16.07 8.38 -16.72
N PRO A 164 16.53 7.40 -17.49
CA PRO A 164 17.72 6.62 -17.14
C PRO A 164 18.92 7.51 -16.87
N GLY A 165 19.61 7.27 -15.76
CA GLY A 165 20.79 8.06 -15.34
C GLY A 165 20.46 9.31 -14.52
N MET A 166 19.20 9.68 -14.36
CA MET A 166 18.77 10.77 -13.48
C MET A 166 19.02 10.41 -12.01
N THR A 167 19.55 11.38 -11.26
CA THR A 167 19.73 11.24 -9.81
C THR A 167 18.46 11.66 -9.07
N PHE A 168 18.28 11.17 -7.82
CA PHE A 168 17.19 11.65 -6.97
C PHE A 168 17.21 13.17 -6.76
N LYS A 169 18.40 13.77 -6.69
CA LYS A 169 18.56 15.23 -6.53
C LYS A 169 18.03 16.03 -7.72
N GLU A 170 18.11 15.46 -8.93
CA GLU A 170 17.59 16.11 -10.15
C GLU A 170 16.08 15.94 -10.31
N PHE A 171 15.51 14.93 -9.63
CA PHE A 171 14.06 14.67 -9.67
C PHE A 171 13.28 15.46 -8.60
N ILE A 172 13.88 15.78 -7.46
CA ILE A 172 13.28 16.57 -6.35
C ILE A 172 13.44 18.08 -6.61
#